data_bd159e7490546ce71f78e47f094d95d1
#
_entry.id   bd159e7490546ce71f78e47f094d95d1
#
_cell.length_a   1.000
_cell.length_b   1.000
_cell.length_c   1.000
_cell.angle_alpha   90.00
_cell.angle_beta   90.00
_cell.angle_gamma   90.00
#
_symmetry.space_group_name_H-M   'P 1'
#
loop_
_entity.id
_entity.type
_entity.pdbx_description
1 polymer ?
#
loop_
_entity_poly.entity_id
_entity_poly.type
_entity_poly.pdbx_seq_one_letter_code
_entity_poly.pdbx_strand_id
1 'polypeptide(L)'
;VRQECFEFGRSIYIINLRQGLFGGKIMQNYAAQDEILYHVGLSREMLKGAEYALLPGDPGRVEALAKALGPAQYLNTHREYTSWLAVVEGHNVLVCSTGMGGPSVAIGLEELARLGIKNFIRVGTTGCIQENINLGDVIINNAAVRLEGTSAHYAPLNFPAVASLKLTNALNDAAAALNVPHHVGISVSSDTFWPGQERYDSFTGYVCNALRGTLKEWQALGALNYEMETAALFVVAQAFGLNAASICGVIAKRTQSESIAPPEIYALASERFGAVAKKALQTLLKGE
;
A
#
# COMPACT_ATOMS: atom_id res chain seq x y z
N VAL A 1 -1.35 -17.38 40.44
CA VAL A 1 -0.32 -17.11 39.41
C VAL A 1 0.23 -18.47 39.01
N ARG A 2 -0.22 -19.04 37.89
CA ARG A 2 0.42 -20.23 37.31
C ARG A 2 1.20 -19.78 36.09
N GLN A 3 2.51 -20.05 36.05
CA GLN A 3 3.35 -20.06 34.87
C GLN A 3 3.20 -21.43 34.22
N GLU A 4 2.73 -21.48 32.98
CA GLU A 4 2.82 -22.69 32.17
C GLU A 4 3.97 -22.49 31.19
N CYS A 5 5.00 -23.33 31.31
CA CYS A 5 6.13 -23.43 30.38
C CYS A 5 5.83 -24.53 29.37
N PHE A 6 5.83 -24.19 28.07
CA PHE A 6 5.87 -25.18 27.01
C PHE A 6 7.25 -25.16 26.36
N GLU A 7 7.96 -26.29 26.45
CA GLU A 7 9.21 -26.52 25.70
C GLU A 7 8.91 -27.09 24.31
N PHE A 8 9.22 -26.32 23.27
CA PHE A 8 9.41 -26.87 21.92
C PHE A 8 10.74 -26.36 21.37
N GLY A 9 11.70 -27.29 21.26
CA GLY A 9 12.96 -27.18 20.51
C GLY A 9 13.75 -25.88 20.67
N ARG A 10 14.61 -25.79 21.71
CA ARG A 10 15.74 -24.83 21.89
C ARG A 10 15.49 -23.33 21.73
N SER A 11 14.31 -22.84 21.97
CA SER A 11 14.05 -21.39 22.19
C SER A 11 12.98 -21.24 23.25
N ILE A 12 13.36 -20.68 24.42
CA ILE A 12 12.42 -20.40 25.51
C ILE A 12 11.69 -19.12 25.15
N TYR A 13 10.42 -19.22 24.72
CA TYR A 13 9.53 -18.08 24.60
C TYR A 13 8.82 -17.87 25.94
N ILE A 14 9.22 -16.87 26.70
CA ILE A 14 8.47 -16.42 27.89
C ILE A 14 7.31 -15.57 27.39
N ILE A 15 6.13 -16.18 27.23
CA ILE A 15 4.91 -15.41 26.99
C ILE A 15 4.44 -14.84 28.32
N ASN A 16 4.69 -13.55 28.56
CA ASN A 16 4.15 -12.82 29.68
C ASN A 16 2.67 -12.47 29.42
N LEU A 17 1.73 -13.35 29.83
CA LEU A 17 0.28 -13.15 29.76
C LEU A 17 -0.25 -12.07 30.75
N ARG A 18 0.58 -11.12 31.14
CA ARG A 18 0.17 -9.99 31.99
C ARG A 18 0.17 -8.69 31.18
N GLN A 19 -0.83 -8.50 30.34
CA GLN A 19 -1.32 -7.15 30.08
C GLN A 19 -2.80 -7.25 29.77
N GLY A 20 -3.59 -6.74 30.70
CA GLY A 20 -5.04 -6.64 30.58
C GLY A 20 -5.44 -5.76 29.39
N LEU A 21 -6.64 -6.01 28.88
CA LEU A 21 -7.25 -5.53 27.66
C LEU A 21 -7.40 -4.00 27.51
N PHE A 22 -6.86 -3.15 28.38
CA PHE A 22 -7.00 -1.69 28.26
C PHE A 22 -5.77 -0.98 28.84
N GLY A 23 -4.92 -0.40 27.97
CA GLY A 23 -3.88 0.57 28.37
C GLY A 23 -2.41 0.22 28.12
N GLY A 24 -2.09 -0.91 27.48
CA GLY A 24 -0.70 -1.25 27.14
C GLY A 24 -0.30 -0.73 25.74
N LYS A 25 0.90 -0.13 25.62
CA LYS A 25 1.54 0.07 24.31
C LYS A 25 1.57 -1.27 23.57
N ILE A 26 1.16 -1.29 22.30
CA ILE A 26 1.34 -2.44 21.42
C ILE A 26 2.84 -2.76 21.40
N MET A 27 3.21 -3.99 21.83
CA MET A 27 4.61 -4.43 21.77
C MET A 27 5.00 -4.62 20.31
N GLN A 28 6.02 -3.91 19.87
CA GLN A 28 6.59 -4.06 18.54
C GLN A 28 7.67 -5.14 18.57
N ASN A 29 7.44 -6.25 17.88
CA ASN A 29 8.36 -7.38 17.78
C ASN A 29 9.29 -7.20 16.56
N TYR A 30 10.37 -6.45 16.73
CA TYR A 30 11.38 -6.30 15.69
C TYR A 30 12.15 -7.61 15.48
N ALA A 31 12.47 -7.92 14.23
CA ALA A 31 13.35 -9.03 13.88
C ALA A 31 14.80 -8.77 14.35
N ALA A 32 15.58 -9.82 14.55
CA ALA A 32 17.03 -9.70 14.74
C ALA A 32 17.69 -9.05 13.49
N GLN A 33 18.92 -8.53 13.62
CA GLN A 33 19.56 -7.77 12.52
C GLN A 33 19.77 -8.64 11.27
N ASP A 34 20.18 -9.89 11.46
CA ASP A 34 20.49 -10.88 10.43
C ASP A 34 19.35 -11.86 10.13
N GLU A 35 18.23 -11.79 10.88
CA GLU A 35 17.07 -12.65 10.66
C GLU A 35 16.41 -12.33 9.31
N ILE A 36 16.46 -13.30 8.38
CA ILE A 36 15.78 -13.21 7.09
C ILE A 36 14.32 -13.63 7.27
N LEU A 37 13.39 -12.71 7.00
CA LEU A 37 11.97 -12.99 7.11
C LEU A 37 11.47 -13.80 5.91
N TYR A 38 10.54 -14.72 6.20
CA TYR A 38 10.19 -15.81 5.29
C TYR A 38 9.55 -15.34 3.97
N HIS A 39 8.63 -14.36 4.00
CA HIS A 39 7.90 -13.98 2.79
C HIS A 39 8.65 -12.94 1.97
N VAL A 40 9.15 -11.87 2.58
CA VAL A 40 9.87 -10.82 1.86
C VAL A 40 11.32 -11.19 1.53
N GLY A 41 11.88 -12.19 2.24
CA GLY A 41 13.26 -12.62 2.04
C GLY A 41 14.30 -11.56 2.36
N LEU A 42 14.03 -10.68 3.32
CA LEU A 42 14.87 -9.55 3.72
C LEU A 42 15.23 -9.64 5.20
N SER A 43 16.33 -9.00 5.58
CA SER A 43 16.74 -8.76 6.97
C SER A 43 16.85 -7.24 7.25
N ARG A 44 16.91 -6.86 8.53
CA ARG A 44 17.11 -5.48 8.95
C ARG A 44 18.44 -4.91 8.47
N GLU A 45 19.50 -5.75 8.46
CA GLU A 45 20.81 -5.37 7.96
C GLU A 45 20.76 -4.97 6.49
N MET A 46 20.02 -5.69 5.65
CA MET A 46 19.85 -5.40 4.22
C MET A 46 19.17 -4.03 4.00
N LEU A 47 18.29 -3.61 4.89
CA LEU A 47 17.56 -2.33 4.78
C LEU A 47 18.39 -1.11 5.21
N LYS A 48 19.53 -1.30 5.89
CA LYS A 48 20.46 -0.23 6.29
C LYS A 48 19.77 0.95 6.96
N GLY A 49 18.78 0.68 7.83
CA GLY A 49 18.05 1.70 8.57
C GLY A 49 16.95 2.43 7.76
N ALA A 50 16.51 1.90 6.62
CA ALA A 50 15.38 2.47 5.89
C ALA A 50 14.11 2.48 6.76
N GLU A 51 13.44 3.62 6.82
CA GLU A 51 12.16 3.79 7.54
C GLU A 51 10.98 4.04 6.60
N TYR A 52 11.23 4.28 5.31
CA TYR A 52 10.23 4.51 4.27
C TYR A 52 10.26 3.36 3.25
N ALA A 53 9.07 2.92 2.84
CA ALA A 53 8.91 1.97 1.76
C ALA A 53 7.92 2.47 0.71
N LEU A 54 8.31 2.41 -0.57
CA LEU A 54 7.40 2.52 -1.70
C LEU A 54 6.92 1.13 -2.11
N LEU A 55 5.61 0.95 -2.24
CA LEU A 55 4.97 -0.34 -2.44
C LEU A 55 4.20 -0.39 -3.78
N PRO A 56 4.85 -0.70 -4.91
CA PRO A 56 4.13 -1.09 -6.12
C PRO A 56 3.51 -2.49 -5.97
N GLY A 57 2.40 -2.77 -6.64
CA GLY A 57 1.85 -4.12 -6.71
C GLY A 57 2.69 -5.05 -7.59
N ASP A 58 3.07 -4.58 -8.77
CA ASP A 58 3.79 -5.33 -9.79
C ASP A 58 5.30 -5.37 -9.55
N PRO A 59 5.92 -6.57 -9.41
CA PRO A 59 7.37 -6.73 -9.30
C PRO A 59 8.15 -6.09 -10.44
N GLY A 60 7.60 -6.09 -11.66
CA GLY A 60 8.23 -5.52 -12.86
C GLY A 60 8.45 -4.01 -12.79
N ARG A 61 7.77 -3.30 -11.88
CA ARG A 61 7.93 -1.84 -11.70
C ARG A 61 9.00 -1.44 -10.68
N VAL A 62 9.47 -2.38 -9.84
CA VAL A 62 10.32 -2.06 -8.69
C VAL A 62 11.64 -1.45 -9.09
N GLU A 63 12.35 -2.06 -10.05
CA GLU A 63 13.67 -1.60 -10.49
C GLU A 63 13.59 -0.18 -11.09
N ALA A 64 12.66 0.04 -12.01
CA ALA A 64 12.49 1.35 -12.65
C ALA A 64 12.15 2.44 -11.63
N LEU A 65 11.23 2.14 -10.69
CA LEU A 65 10.84 3.06 -9.63
C LEU A 65 12.02 3.36 -8.70
N ALA A 66 12.77 2.35 -8.26
CA ALA A 66 13.94 2.52 -7.40
C ALA A 66 15.02 3.39 -8.06
N LYS A 67 15.35 3.13 -9.33
CA LYS A 67 16.31 3.92 -10.11
C LYS A 67 15.84 5.36 -10.35
N ALA A 68 14.54 5.58 -10.51
CA ALA A 68 13.97 6.93 -10.63
C ALA A 68 14.11 7.76 -9.34
N LEU A 69 14.13 7.12 -8.17
CA LEU A 69 14.36 7.80 -6.89
C LEU A 69 15.78 8.36 -6.77
N GLY A 70 16.80 7.55 -7.15
CA GLY A 70 18.21 7.90 -7.03
C GLY A 70 19.12 6.69 -7.24
N PRO A 71 20.38 6.73 -6.74
CA PRO A 71 21.23 5.55 -6.70
C PRO A 71 20.51 4.39 -6.03
N ALA A 72 20.46 3.23 -6.66
CA ALA A 72 19.67 2.11 -6.17
C ALA A 72 20.40 0.78 -6.39
N GLN A 73 20.19 -0.17 -5.46
CA GLN A 73 20.73 -1.52 -5.53
C GLN A 73 19.62 -2.57 -5.38
N TYR A 74 19.72 -3.64 -6.11
CA TYR A 74 18.88 -4.83 -5.94
C TYR A 74 19.18 -5.49 -4.58
N LEU A 75 18.13 -5.93 -3.87
CA LEU A 75 18.28 -6.67 -2.63
C LEU A 75 17.92 -8.15 -2.80
N ASN A 76 16.67 -8.43 -3.17
CA ASN A 76 16.16 -9.80 -3.29
C ASN A 76 14.86 -9.84 -4.11
N THR A 77 14.54 -11.05 -4.60
CA THR A 77 13.21 -11.41 -5.11
C THR A 77 12.80 -12.73 -4.49
N HIS A 78 11.69 -12.74 -3.77
CA HIS A 78 11.08 -13.94 -3.23
C HIS A 78 9.56 -13.82 -3.35
N ARG A 79 8.92 -14.81 -4.00
CA ARG A 79 7.50 -14.76 -4.36
C ARG A 79 7.14 -13.49 -5.15
N GLU A 80 6.08 -12.79 -4.75
CA GLU A 80 5.65 -11.49 -5.30
C GLU A 80 6.49 -10.30 -4.80
N TYR A 81 7.39 -10.51 -3.85
CA TYR A 81 8.20 -9.44 -3.23
C TYR A 81 9.55 -9.32 -3.94
N THR A 82 9.66 -8.39 -4.85
CA THR A 82 10.93 -7.92 -5.42
C THR A 82 11.33 -6.65 -4.72
N SER A 83 12.58 -6.56 -4.28
CA SER A 83 13.05 -5.50 -3.38
C SER A 83 14.32 -4.84 -3.88
N TRP A 84 14.33 -3.51 -3.85
CA TRP A 84 15.46 -2.64 -4.15
C TRP A 84 15.60 -1.60 -3.04
N LEU A 85 16.83 -1.18 -2.75
CA LEU A 85 17.13 -0.10 -1.83
C LEU A 85 17.65 1.10 -2.62
N ALA A 86 16.94 2.21 -2.54
CA ALA A 86 17.32 3.47 -3.18
C ALA A 86 17.85 4.47 -2.12
N VAL A 87 18.61 5.48 -2.58
CA VAL A 87 19.06 6.58 -1.73
C VAL A 87 18.38 7.87 -2.17
N VAL A 88 17.67 8.51 -1.25
CA VAL A 88 16.98 9.80 -1.44
C VAL A 88 17.45 10.77 -0.36
N GLU A 89 18.00 11.91 -0.75
CA GLU A 89 18.53 12.94 0.19
C GLU A 89 19.47 12.35 1.28
N GLY A 90 20.27 11.33 0.93
CA GLY A 90 21.18 10.65 1.85
C GLY A 90 20.56 9.53 2.70
N HIS A 91 19.26 9.34 2.64
CA HIS A 91 18.53 8.30 3.39
C HIS A 91 18.20 7.08 2.52
N ASN A 92 18.25 5.89 3.13
CA ASN A 92 17.81 4.68 2.48
C ASN A 92 16.27 4.60 2.44
N VAL A 93 15.74 4.26 1.27
CA VAL A 93 14.31 4.05 1.02
C VAL A 93 14.13 2.70 0.34
N LEU A 94 13.28 1.86 0.91
CA LEU A 94 12.95 0.57 0.32
C LEU A 94 11.93 0.76 -0.82
N VAL A 95 12.12 0.06 -1.93
CA VAL A 95 11.08 -0.16 -2.95
C VAL A 95 10.83 -1.65 -3.00
N CYS A 96 9.62 -2.08 -2.64
CA CYS A 96 9.26 -3.49 -2.53
C CYS A 96 7.88 -3.74 -3.12
N SER A 97 7.77 -4.66 -4.08
CA SER A 97 6.45 -5.06 -4.59
C SER A 97 5.66 -5.83 -3.54
N THR A 98 4.35 -5.77 -3.64
CA THR A 98 3.44 -6.45 -2.71
C THR A 98 2.55 -7.50 -3.38
N GLY A 99 2.65 -7.65 -4.71
CA GLY A 99 1.65 -8.43 -5.44
C GLY A 99 0.30 -7.70 -5.50
N MET A 100 -0.77 -8.46 -5.71
CA MET A 100 -2.14 -7.95 -5.81
C MET A 100 -2.99 -8.38 -4.61
N GLY A 101 -3.79 -7.44 -4.09
CA GLY A 101 -4.83 -7.69 -3.11
C GLY A 101 -4.37 -7.59 -1.65
N GLY A 102 -5.35 -7.49 -0.77
CA GLY A 102 -5.17 -7.28 0.67
C GLY A 102 -4.27 -8.30 1.37
N PRO A 103 -4.44 -9.63 1.16
CA PRO A 103 -3.64 -10.63 1.87
C PRO A 103 -2.13 -10.48 1.67
N SER A 104 -1.67 -10.29 0.43
CA SER A 104 -0.23 -10.14 0.16
C SER A 104 0.32 -8.82 0.70
N VAL A 105 -0.44 -7.73 0.61
CA VAL A 105 -0.08 -6.45 1.25
C VAL A 105 0.07 -6.62 2.76
N ALA A 106 -0.88 -7.28 3.43
CA ALA A 106 -0.84 -7.46 4.88
C ALA A 106 0.39 -8.27 5.33
N ILE A 107 0.72 -9.35 4.62
CA ILE A 107 1.93 -10.15 4.89
C ILE A 107 3.19 -9.28 4.72
N GLY A 108 3.28 -8.53 3.62
CA GLY A 108 4.40 -7.62 3.38
C GLY A 108 4.55 -6.58 4.48
N LEU A 109 3.45 -5.94 4.90
CA LEU A 109 3.48 -4.93 5.97
C LEU A 109 3.95 -5.52 7.31
N GLU A 110 3.44 -6.70 7.70
CA GLU A 110 3.87 -7.39 8.92
C GLU A 110 5.39 -7.58 8.95
N GLU A 111 5.94 -8.13 7.88
CA GLU A 111 7.38 -8.41 7.84
C GLU A 111 8.21 -7.14 7.69
N LEU A 112 7.81 -6.21 6.83
CA LEU A 112 8.53 -4.93 6.67
C LEU A 112 8.49 -4.07 7.93
N ALA A 113 7.39 -4.08 8.69
CA ALA A 113 7.30 -3.43 9.99
C ALA A 113 8.26 -4.05 11.00
N ARG A 114 8.36 -5.39 11.05
CA ARG A 114 9.35 -6.11 11.87
C ARG A 114 10.80 -5.76 11.49
N LEU A 115 11.05 -5.42 10.23
CA LEU A 115 12.36 -4.96 9.75
C LEU A 115 12.66 -3.48 10.04
N GLY A 116 11.67 -2.73 10.54
CA GLY A 116 11.86 -1.34 10.97
C GLY A 116 11.28 -0.28 10.04
N ILE A 117 10.55 -0.65 8.98
CA ILE A 117 9.82 0.30 8.14
C ILE A 117 8.66 0.89 8.97
N LYS A 118 8.52 2.21 8.92
CA LYS A 118 7.52 2.97 9.67
C LYS A 118 6.52 3.71 8.78
N ASN A 119 6.91 3.99 7.54
CA ASN A 119 6.17 4.80 6.59
C ASN A 119 6.00 4.04 5.27
N PHE A 120 4.76 3.71 4.92
CA PHE A 120 4.41 2.92 3.76
C PHE A 120 3.69 3.79 2.74
N ILE A 121 4.17 3.87 1.51
CA ILE A 121 3.52 4.60 0.42
C ILE A 121 3.23 3.63 -0.72
N ARG A 122 1.97 3.25 -0.88
CA ARG A 122 1.54 2.50 -2.06
C ARG A 122 1.65 3.38 -3.30
N VAL A 123 2.27 2.84 -4.35
CA VAL A 123 2.40 3.46 -5.67
C VAL A 123 1.79 2.52 -6.71
N GLY A 124 0.52 2.74 -7.02
CA GLY A 124 -0.29 1.81 -7.78
C GLY A 124 -0.84 2.35 -9.10
N THR A 125 -1.68 1.52 -9.71
CA THR A 125 -2.53 1.88 -10.85
C THR A 125 -3.99 1.69 -10.46
N THR A 126 -4.91 2.39 -11.14
CA THR A 126 -6.31 2.41 -10.75
C THR A 126 -7.25 2.67 -11.92
N GLY A 127 -8.52 2.29 -11.74
CA GLY A 127 -9.62 2.69 -12.60
C GLY A 127 -10.44 3.81 -11.95
N CYS A 128 -10.48 5.00 -12.55
CA CYS A 128 -11.32 6.09 -12.04
C CYS A 128 -12.79 5.85 -12.37
N ILE A 129 -13.67 6.34 -11.47
CA ILE A 129 -15.13 6.22 -11.59
C ILE A 129 -15.84 7.57 -11.63
N GLN A 130 -15.10 8.69 -11.70
CA GLN A 130 -15.66 10.04 -11.81
C GLN A 130 -15.38 10.63 -13.19
N GLU A 131 -16.34 11.41 -13.73
CA GLU A 131 -16.27 11.96 -15.09
C GLU A 131 -15.15 13.01 -15.27
N ASN A 132 -14.85 13.78 -14.22
CA ASN A 132 -13.85 14.84 -14.24
C ASN A 132 -12.41 14.34 -14.09
N ILE A 133 -12.19 13.03 -13.93
CA ILE A 133 -10.86 12.42 -13.82
C ILE A 133 -10.47 11.78 -15.14
N ASN A 134 -9.27 12.05 -15.63
CA ASN A 134 -8.81 11.59 -16.94
C ASN A 134 -7.76 10.49 -16.84
N LEU A 135 -7.59 9.74 -17.92
CA LEU A 135 -6.49 8.79 -18.08
C LEU A 135 -5.15 9.52 -17.93
N GLY A 136 -4.22 8.93 -17.19
CA GLY A 136 -2.93 9.53 -16.88
C GLY A 136 -2.94 10.51 -15.70
N ASP A 137 -4.10 10.93 -15.17
CA ASP A 137 -4.15 11.67 -13.91
C ASP A 137 -3.69 10.82 -12.74
N VAL A 138 -3.40 11.47 -11.62
CA VAL A 138 -2.98 10.81 -10.39
C VAL A 138 -4.05 10.98 -9.32
N ILE A 139 -4.35 9.90 -8.58
CA ILE A 139 -5.26 9.94 -7.44
C ILE A 139 -4.46 9.64 -6.17
N ILE A 140 -4.54 10.56 -5.21
CA ILE A 140 -3.98 10.40 -3.86
C ILE A 140 -5.14 10.01 -2.95
N ASN A 141 -5.12 8.79 -2.44
CA ASN A 141 -6.21 8.29 -1.61
C ASN A 141 -5.98 8.70 -0.14
N ASN A 142 -6.92 9.47 0.41
CA ASN A 142 -6.91 9.87 1.83
C ASN A 142 -7.73 8.94 2.72
N ALA A 143 -8.62 8.14 2.12
CA ALA A 143 -9.39 7.08 2.77
C ALA A 143 -9.74 5.99 1.76
N ALA A 144 -10.24 4.85 2.26
CA ALA A 144 -10.73 3.77 1.41
C ALA A 144 -11.98 3.10 1.98
N VAL A 145 -12.89 2.73 1.07
CA VAL A 145 -14.02 1.83 1.37
C VAL A 145 -13.47 0.41 1.50
N ARG A 146 -13.85 -0.28 2.55
CA ARG A 146 -13.38 -1.63 2.90
C ARG A 146 -14.29 -2.70 2.29
N LEU A 147 -14.19 -2.94 0.97
CA LEU A 147 -14.87 -4.05 0.28
C LEU A 147 -13.99 -5.30 0.16
N GLU A 148 -13.03 -5.45 1.05
CA GLU A 148 -12.10 -6.57 1.14
C GLU A 148 -12.17 -7.21 2.54
N GLY A 149 -11.77 -8.47 2.66
CA GLY A 149 -11.85 -9.22 3.90
C GLY A 149 -10.63 -9.11 4.81
N THR A 150 -9.47 -8.76 4.26
CA THR A 150 -8.19 -8.79 4.98
C THR A 150 -8.16 -7.82 6.16
N SER A 151 -8.60 -6.59 5.95
CA SER A 151 -8.59 -5.57 7.00
C SER A 151 -9.50 -5.91 8.18
N ALA A 152 -10.53 -6.75 7.98
CA ALA A 152 -11.41 -7.20 9.04
C ALA A 152 -10.71 -8.10 10.10
N HIS A 153 -9.57 -8.69 9.75
CA HIS A 153 -8.72 -9.46 10.67
C HIS A 153 -7.87 -8.57 11.59
N TYR A 154 -7.68 -7.30 11.24
CA TYR A 154 -6.88 -6.33 12.02
C TYR A 154 -7.71 -5.35 12.81
N ALA A 155 -8.90 -5.00 12.32
CA ALA A 155 -9.81 -4.08 12.99
C ALA A 155 -11.28 -4.36 12.59
N PRO A 156 -12.26 -4.11 13.47
CA PRO A 156 -13.68 -4.29 13.14
C PRO A 156 -14.09 -3.42 11.94
N LEU A 157 -15.11 -3.84 11.16
CA LEU A 157 -15.49 -3.18 9.90
C LEU A 157 -15.87 -1.70 10.03
N ASN A 158 -16.35 -1.28 11.20
CA ASN A 158 -16.68 0.12 11.48
C ASN A 158 -15.44 0.98 11.82
N PHE A 159 -14.23 0.38 11.91
CA PHE A 159 -12.99 1.14 12.02
C PHE A 159 -12.61 1.68 10.63
N PRO A 160 -12.38 3.00 10.48
CA PRO A 160 -12.17 3.60 9.17
C PRO A 160 -10.79 3.27 8.60
N ALA A 161 -10.72 3.03 7.28
CA ALA A 161 -9.46 2.96 6.56
C ALA A 161 -9.06 4.37 6.12
N VAL A 162 -8.14 5.00 6.85
CA VAL A 162 -7.68 6.38 6.58
C VAL A 162 -6.17 6.46 6.46
N ALA A 163 -5.69 7.34 5.60
CA ALA A 163 -4.27 7.57 5.38
C ALA A 163 -3.64 8.43 6.49
N SER A 164 -2.31 8.37 6.62
CA SER A 164 -1.54 9.34 7.39
C SER A 164 -1.66 10.74 6.76
N LEU A 165 -2.15 11.71 7.52
CA LEU A 165 -2.29 13.09 7.06
C LEU A 165 -0.94 13.69 6.61
N LYS A 166 0.14 13.41 7.37
CA LYS A 166 1.51 13.88 7.02
C LYS A 166 1.93 13.39 5.63
N LEU A 167 1.76 12.10 5.35
CA LEU A 167 2.17 11.51 4.06
C LEU A 167 1.25 11.96 2.92
N THR A 168 -0.05 12.04 3.17
CA THR A 168 -1.03 12.50 2.18
C THR A 168 -0.77 13.94 1.75
N ASN A 169 -0.52 14.85 2.70
CA ASN A 169 -0.20 16.24 2.42
C ASN A 169 1.12 16.34 1.63
N ALA A 170 2.16 15.58 2.01
CA ALA A 170 3.42 15.58 1.27
C ALA A 170 3.25 15.15 -0.20
N LEU A 171 2.40 14.14 -0.47
CA LEU A 171 2.08 13.71 -1.83
C LEU A 171 1.28 14.79 -2.59
N ASN A 172 0.27 15.38 -1.95
CA ASN A 172 -0.54 16.45 -2.54
C ASN A 172 0.30 17.68 -2.92
N ASP A 173 1.13 18.15 -1.99
CA ASP A 173 1.99 19.32 -2.20
C ASP A 173 3.04 19.04 -3.28
N ALA A 174 3.57 17.80 -3.33
CA ALA A 174 4.49 17.38 -4.37
C ALA A 174 3.82 17.36 -5.75
N ALA A 175 2.60 16.84 -5.87
CA ALA A 175 1.85 16.84 -7.12
C ALA A 175 1.56 18.26 -7.62
N ALA A 176 1.15 19.14 -6.72
CA ALA A 176 0.92 20.56 -7.02
C ALA A 176 2.21 21.25 -7.47
N ALA A 177 3.33 21.05 -6.77
CA ALA A 177 4.62 21.66 -7.11
C ALA A 177 5.18 21.18 -8.46
N LEU A 178 4.84 19.96 -8.88
CA LEU A 178 5.21 19.39 -10.18
C LEU A 178 4.20 19.69 -11.29
N ASN A 179 3.11 20.39 -10.99
CA ASN A 179 2.00 20.63 -11.90
C ASN A 179 1.43 19.31 -12.50
N VAL A 180 1.45 18.22 -11.73
CA VAL A 180 0.84 16.95 -12.13
C VAL A 180 -0.66 17.02 -11.89
N PRO A 181 -1.51 16.75 -12.91
CA PRO A 181 -2.95 16.64 -12.72
C PRO A 181 -3.27 15.57 -11.67
N HIS A 182 -3.91 15.98 -10.56
CA HIS A 182 -4.16 15.07 -9.45
C HIS A 182 -5.47 15.37 -8.73
N HIS A 183 -5.96 14.36 -8.04
CA HIS A 183 -7.18 14.39 -7.25
C HIS A 183 -6.93 13.76 -5.89
N VAL A 184 -7.54 14.29 -4.84
CA VAL A 184 -7.44 13.73 -3.48
C VAL A 184 -8.82 13.25 -3.04
N GLY A 185 -8.94 11.99 -2.61
CA GLY A 185 -10.23 11.48 -2.17
C GLY A 185 -10.24 9.99 -1.85
N ILE A 186 -11.45 9.43 -1.80
CA ILE A 186 -11.71 8.09 -1.31
C ILE A 186 -11.56 7.06 -2.44
N SER A 187 -10.80 5.99 -2.19
CA SER A 187 -10.74 4.78 -3.00
C SER A 187 -11.83 3.79 -2.61
N VAL A 188 -12.14 2.84 -3.49
CA VAL A 188 -12.88 1.63 -3.15
C VAL A 188 -11.94 0.44 -3.32
N SER A 189 -11.55 -0.19 -2.21
CA SER A 189 -10.67 -1.36 -2.23
C SER A 189 -11.51 -2.64 -2.25
N SER A 190 -11.32 -3.47 -3.26
CA SER A 190 -12.10 -4.70 -3.46
C SER A 190 -11.19 -5.92 -3.61
N ASP A 191 -11.58 -7.07 -3.06
CA ASP A 191 -10.85 -8.34 -3.17
C ASP A 191 -10.80 -8.94 -4.57
N THR A 192 -11.68 -8.50 -5.48
CA THR A 192 -11.72 -9.04 -6.84
C THR A 192 -11.78 -7.94 -7.89
N PHE A 193 -11.06 -8.17 -9.00
CA PHE A 193 -10.99 -7.22 -10.10
C PHE A 193 -12.30 -7.15 -10.92
N TRP A 194 -13.00 -8.29 -11.10
CA TRP A 194 -14.23 -8.31 -11.90
C TRP A 194 -15.49 -8.11 -11.05
N PRO A 195 -16.01 -9.10 -10.31
CA PRO A 195 -17.30 -8.92 -9.65
C PRO A 195 -17.27 -7.89 -8.52
N GLY A 196 -16.19 -7.80 -7.76
CA GLY A 196 -16.06 -6.84 -6.64
C GLY A 196 -15.97 -5.39 -7.08
N GLN A 197 -15.55 -5.14 -8.31
CA GLN A 197 -15.57 -3.81 -8.93
C GLN A 197 -16.77 -3.63 -9.87
N GLU A 198 -17.77 -4.51 -9.80
CA GLU A 198 -18.94 -4.51 -10.68
C GLU A 198 -18.57 -4.47 -12.17
N ARG A 199 -17.63 -5.34 -12.59
CA ARG A 199 -17.26 -5.52 -14.00
C ARG A 199 -18.01 -6.69 -14.59
N TYR A 200 -18.62 -6.48 -15.76
CA TYR A 200 -19.39 -7.48 -16.50
C TYR A 200 -18.61 -8.12 -17.66
N ASP A 201 -17.41 -7.64 -17.94
CA ASP A 201 -16.46 -8.18 -18.94
C ASP A 201 -15.64 -9.38 -18.43
N SER A 202 -16.12 -10.06 -17.38
CA SER A 202 -15.50 -11.27 -16.83
C SER A 202 -15.87 -12.52 -17.65
N PHE A 203 -15.23 -13.65 -17.34
CA PHE A 203 -15.46 -14.94 -18.04
C PHE A 203 -16.93 -15.34 -18.16
N THR A 204 -17.76 -15.08 -17.14
CA THR A 204 -19.20 -15.40 -17.15
C THR A 204 -20.09 -14.17 -17.23
N GLY A 205 -19.57 -12.97 -17.08
CA GLY A 205 -20.35 -11.75 -16.91
C GLY A 205 -21.16 -11.69 -15.61
N TYR A 206 -20.95 -12.65 -14.70
CA TYR A 206 -21.73 -12.73 -13.46
C TYR A 206 -21.20 -11.75 -12.40
N VAL A 207 -22.11 -10.94 -11.85
CA VAL A 207 -21.91 -10.14 -10.65
C VAL A 207 -23.03 -10.49 -9.67
N CYS A 208 -22.68 -10.85 -8.43
CA CYS A 208 -23.67 -11.20 -7.41
C CYS A 208 -24.55 -10.02 -7.04
N ASN A 209 -25.77 -10.30 -6.56
CA ASN A 209 -26.77 -9.27 -6.27
C ASN A 209 -26.28 -8.20 -5.29
N ALA A 210 -25.47 -8.57 -4.30
CA ALA A 210 -24.93 -7.63 -3.30
C ALA A 210 -23.95 -6.60 -3.89
N LEU A 211 -23.43 -6.84 -5.09
CA LEU A 211 -22.45 -5.95 -5.75
C LEU A 211 -23.04 -5.20 -6.95
N ARG A 212 -24.28 -5.54 -7.38
CA ARG A 212 -24.93 -4.87 -8.50
C ARG A 212 -25.40 -3.47 -8.10
N GLY A 213 -25.06 -2.48 -8.93
CA GLY A 213 -25.38 -1.08 -8.69
C GLY A 213 -24.39 -0.36 -7.78
N THR A 214 -23.42 -1.06 -7.21
CA THR A 214 -22.46 -0.47 -6.27
C THR A 214 -21.54 0.54 -6.97
N LEU A 215 -21.20 0.36 -8.23
CA LEU A 215 -20.43 1.35 -8.99
C LEU A 215 -21.11 2.73 -8.97
N LYS A 216 -22.42 2.78 -9.27
CA LYS A 216 -23.20 4.02 -9.25
C LYS A 216 -23.35 4.58 -7.85
N GLU A 217 -23.47 3.72 -6.86
CA GLU A 217 -23.54 4.13 -5.46
C GLU A 217 -22.23 4.81 -5.02
N TRP A 218 -21.07 4.19 -5.30
CA TRP A 218 -19.77 4.81 -4.98
C TRP A 218 -19.53 6.10 -5.77
N GLN A 219 -19.96 6.18 -7.03
CA GLN A 219 -19.93 7.42 -7.79
C GLN A 219 -20.75 8.51 -7.10
N ALA A 220 -21.96 8.22 -6.69
CA ALA A 220 -22.87 9.17 -6.02
C ALA A 220 -22.33 9.61 -4.65
N LEU A 221 -21.61 8.73 -3.94
CA LEU A 221 -20.95 9.02 -2.66
C LEU A 221 -19.62 9.75 -2.84
N GLY A 222 -19.18 10.01 -4.06
CA GLY A 222 -17.96 10.76 -4.36
C GLY A 222 -16.65 9.98 -4.25
N ALA A 223 -16.70 8.63 -4.22
CA ALA A 223 -15.50 7.84 -4.36
C ALA A 223 -14.86 8.06 -5.74
N LEU A 224 -13.53 8.08 -5.81
CA LEU A 224 -12.80 8.48 -7.02
C LEU A 224 -12.43 7.31 -7.91
N ASN A 225 -12.12 6.17 -7.32
CA ASN A 225 -11.47 5.06 -8.03
C ASN A 225 -11.68 3.71 -7.34
N TYR A 226 -11.46 2.65 -8.13
CA TYR A 226 -11.29 1.28 -7.63
C TYR A 226 -9.83 0.84 -7.66
N GLU A 227 -9.40 0.15 -6.64
CA GLU A 227 -8.15 -0.61 -6.57
C GLU A 227 -8.31 -1.78 -5.57
N MET A 228 -7.25 -2.46 -5.13
CA MET A 228 -7.40 -3.73 -4.40
C MET A 228 -6.63 -3.80 -3.07
N GLU A 229 -5.92 -2.74 -2.64
CA GLU A 229 -4.95 -2.84 -1.53
C GLU A 229 -5.06 -1.72 -0.49
N THR A 230 -5.53 -0.56 -0.85
CA THR A 230 -5.43 0.66 -0.02
C THR A 230 -6.15 0.52 1.32
N ALA A 231 -7.33 -0.13 1.38
CA ALA A 231 -8.02 -0.32 2.65
C ALA A 231 -7.24 -1.21 3.61
N ALA A 232 -6.75 -2.35 3.12
CA ALA A 232 -5.91 -3.25 3.91
C ALA A 232 -4.63 -2.54 4.38
N LEU A 233 -3.93 -1.83 3.48
CA LEU A 233 -2.74 -1.05 3.81
C LEU A 233 -2.99 -0.06 4.95
N PHE A 234 -4.06 0.75 4.86
CA PHE A 234 -4.34 1.78 5.86
C PHE A 234 -4.72 1.19 7.21
N VAL A 235 -5.60 0.19 7.22
CA VAL A 235 -6.05 -0.43 8.48
C VAL A 235 -4.92 -1.18 9.17
N VAL A 236 -4.13 -1.96 8.42
CA VAL A 236 -2.99 -2.72 8.99
C VAL A 236 -1.93 -1.76 9.56
N ALA A 237 -1.55 -0.74 8.79
CA ALA A 237 -0.58 0.25 9.27
C ALA A 237 -1.06 0.98 10.54
N GLN A 238 -2.35 1.38 10.59
CA GLN A 238 -2.92 2.00 11.79
C GLN A 238 -2.95 1.03 12.99
N ALA A 239 -3.31 -0.24 12.76
CA ALA A 239 -3.30 -1.24 13.83
C ALA A 239 -1.90 -1.43 14.43
N PHE A 240 -0.85 -1.19 13.66
CA PHE A 240 0.55 -1.25 14.12
C PHE A 240 1.06 0.09 14.70
N GLY A 241 0.28 1.16 14.64
CA GLY A 241 0.73 2.51 15.02
C GLY A 241 1.73 3.10 14.02
N LEU A 242 1.66 2.71 12.74
CA LEU A 242 2.53 3.12 11.65
C LEU A 242 1.79 4.01 10.64
N ASN A 243 2.53 4.62 9.71
CA ASN A 243 2.00 5.55 8.74
C ASN A 243 1.81 4.89 7.37
N ALA A 244 0.69 5.17 6.71
CA ALA A 244 0.47 4.74 5.33
C ALA A 244 -0.17 5.85 4.48
N ALA A 245 0.16 5.85 3.18
CA ALA A 245 -0.49 6.65 2.15
C ALA A 245 -0.60 5.85 0.85
N SER A 246 -1.41 6.32 -0.08
CA SER A 246 -1.60 5.68 -1.38
C SER A 246 -1.69 6.74 -2.48
N ILE A 247 -0.95 6.50 -3.57
CA ILE A 247 -0.98 7.28 -4.80
C ILE A 247 -1.12 6.32 -5.98
N CYS A 248 -2.08 6.56 -6.86
CA CYS A 248 -2.38 5.69 -7.98
C CYS A 248 -2.48 6.48 -9.28
N GLY A 249 -1.87 5.97 -10.35
CA GLY A 249 -2.04 6.50 -11.69
C GLY A 249 -3.28 5.92 -12.37
N VAL A 250 -4.08 6.75 -13.01
CA VAL A 250 -5.32 6.36 -13.68
C VAL A 250 -5.00 5.71 -15.03
N ILE A 251 -5.31 4.41 -15.14
CA ILE A 251 -5.10 3.60 -16.36
C ILE A 251 -6.40 3.04 -16.94
N ALA A 252 -7.53 3.29 -16.31
CA ALA A 252 -8.86 2.95 -16.83
C ALA A 252 -9.86 4.04 -16.45
N LYS A 253 -10.74 4.42 -17.39
CA LYS A 253 -11.81 5.40 -17.13
C LYS A 253 -13.16 4.70 -17.24
N ARG A 254 -13.66 4.22 -16.11
CA ARG A 254 -14.83 3.33 -16.01
C ARG A 254 -16.17 4.03 -16.26
N THR A 255 -16.16 5.33 -16.42
CA THR A 255 -17.31 6.09 -16.91
C THR A 255 -17.47 5.97 -18.43
N GLN A 256 -16.48 5.48 -19.15
CA GLN A 256 -16.47 5.35 -20.61
C GLN A 256 -16.37 3.90 -21.09
N SER A 257 -15.47 3.11 -20.49
CA SER A 257 -15.29 1.71 -20.84
C SER A 257 -14.63 0.92 -19.70
N GLU A 258 -14.67 -0.42 -19.79
CA GLU A 258 -13.93 -1.31 -18.89
C GLU A 258 -12.47 -1.52 -19.34
N SER A 259 -12.08 -0.96 -20.49
CA SER A 259 -10.76 -1.18 -21.08
C SER A 259 -9.65 -0.52 -20.28
N ILE A 260 -8.50 -1.19 -20.23
CA ILE A 260 -7.24 -0.63 -19.74
C ILE A 260 -6.64 0.26 -20.83
N ALA A 261 -6.10 1.39 -20.45
CA ALA A 261 -5.47 2.35 -21.35
C ALA A 261 -4.27 1.76 -22.11
N PRO A 262 -3.93 2.31 -23.28
CA PRO A 262 -2.75 1.91 -24.04
C PRO A 262 -1.45 2.07 -23.22
N PRO A 263 -0.36 1.35 -23.64
CA PRO A 263 0.92 1.36 -22.91
C PRO A 263 1.50 2.75 -22.65
N GLU A 264 1.27 3.70 -23.56
CA GLU A 264 1.78 5.07 -23.44
C GLU A 264 1.15 5.82 -22.26
N ILE A 265 -0.15 5.64 -22.04
CA ILE A 265 -0.87 6.22 -20.90
C ILE A 265 -0.45 5.54 -19.60
N TYR A 266 -0.23 4.21 -19.64
CA TYR A 266 0.30 3.48 -18.50
C TYR A 266 1.70 3.99 -18.10
N ALA A 267 2.57 4.21 -19.08
CA ALA A 267 3.91 4.77 -18.86
C ALA A 267 3.83 6.19 -18.28
N LEU A 268 2.99 7.06 -18.86
CA LEU A 268 2.77 8.42 -18.37
C LEU A 268 2.25 8.44 -16.92
N ALA A 269 1.27 7.60 -16.59
CA ALA A 269 0.74 7.47 -15.23
C ALA A 269 1.84 7.02 -14.26
N SER A 270 2.68 6.05 -14.69
CA SER A 270 3.79 5.53 -13.89
C SER A 270 4.88 6.57 -13.65
N GLU A 271 5.23 7.35 -14.64
CA GLU A 271 6.17 8.47 -14.52
C GLU A 271 5.65 9.51 -13.52
N ARG A 272 4.38 9.92 -13.65
CA ARG A 272 3.74 10.94 -12.81
C ARG A 272 3.71 10.54 -11.35
N PHE A 273 3.15 9.37 -11.01
CA PHE A 273 3.12 8.97 -9.59
C PHE A 273 4.52 8.71 -9.03
N GLY A 274 5.46 8.23 -9.83
CA GLY A 274 6.86 8.05 -9.42
C GLY A 274 7.54 9.37 -9.11
N ALA A 275 7.36 10.39 -9.96
CA ALA A 275 7.89 11.73 -9.74
C ALA A 275 7.29 12.41 -8.49
N VAL A 276 5.97 12.27 -8.30
CA VAL A 276 5.28 12.79 -7.10
C VAL A 276 5.78 12.10 -5.84
N ALA A 277 5.89 10.76 -5.84
CA ALA A 277 6.40 10.01 -4.70
C ALA A 277 7.85 10.39 -4.36
N LYS A 278 8.72 10.54 -5.36
CA LYS A 278 10.10 11.04 -5.18
C LYS A 278 10.12 12.42 -4.54
N LYS A 279 9.36 13.37 -5.08
CA LYS A 279 9.31 14.76 -4.57
C LYS A 279 8.79 14.81 -3.15
N ALA A 280 7.76 14.01 -2.82
CA ALA A 280 7.23 13.90 -1.47
C ALA A 280 8.28 13.35 -0.49
N LEU A 281 8.98 12.26 -0.86
CA LEU A 281 10.07 11.71 -0.06
C LEU A 281 11.19 12.72 0.17
N GLN A 282 11.60 13.48 -0.84
CA GLN A 282 12.61 14.51 -0.71
C GLN A 282 12.21 15.58 0.33
N THR A 283 10.93 15.95 0.37
CA THR A 283 10.43 16.92 1.36
C THR A 283 10.38 16.32 2.76
N LEU A 284 9.91 15.08 2.89
CA LEU A 284 9.79 14.38 4.17
C LEU A 284 11.15 14.14 4.83
N LEU A 285 12.15 13.73 4.03
CA LEU A 285 13.49 13.37 4.51
C LEU A 285 14.40 14.57 4.78
N LYS A 286 14.15 15.73 4.16
CA LYS A 286 14.88 17.00 4.47
C LYS A 286 14.46 17.63 5.80
N GLY A 287 13.29 17.28 6.31
CA GLY A 287 12.74 17.79 7.57
C GLY A 287 13.05 16.92 8.80
N GLU A 288 13.74 15.79 8.57
CA GLU A 288 14.24 14.88 9.61
C GLU A 288 15.74 15.12 9.81
#